data_ec3aef6868357aecb08c8f37f16014e3
#
_entry.id   ec3aef6868357aecb08c8f37f16014e3
#
_cell.length_a   1.000
_cell.length_b   1.000
_cell.length_c   1.000
_cell.angle_alpha   90.00
_cell.angle_beta   90.00
_cell.angle_gamma   90.00
#
_symmetry.space_group_name_H-M   'P 1'
#
loop_
_entity.id
_entity.type
_entity.pdbx_description
1 polymer ?
#
loop_
_entity_poly.entity_id
_entity_poly.type
_entity_poly.pdbx_seq_one_letter_code
_entity_poly.pdbx_strand_id
1 'polypeptide(L)'
;VSELHGTRWRSRIGGLVLVLVALTLPLVLSDFWLQTGLFVMATAIGAVGLTLLVGVAGQLSLGHAAFAAIGAYVYAWSTGESTTTVSGAGLPPLAGLVLAAVVSALVGAAFSPVAGRLRGIYLGLATLGLVFIVRHLLVNLDQWTGGFTGRSVESFALGGFSFSNSDPDYLAVAGVEFEGLHRLWYLFLVLALVACWLAGNLRSGRTGRAWANVRDSETAAAAMGIGVARAKASVFVVSSAYAGLAGAMLALAYGRVAPDVFSLTASVDFLVMIVLGGLGSVGGAVVGALFVTALPLVLAEYSGSLPFLAAPGSGGLDPSTASRIVYGLAIIAVLLFLRGGLAGAARRLRHRSSRSSPPAGPAPHDPISTDDVGRPAAVTPSRSKETTR
;
A
#
# COMPACT_ATOMS: atom_id res chain seq x y z
N VAL A 1 30.74 -2.95 -11.54
CA VAL A 1 30.44 -3.11 -10.08
C VAL A 1 30.25 -1.75 -9.40
N SER A 2 30.94 -0.70 -9.84
CA SER A 2 30.88 0.66 -9.26
C SER A 2 29.54 1.38 -9.54
N GLU A 3 28.88 1.15 -10.66
CA GLU A 3 27.60 1.81 -11.01
C GLU A 3 26.40 1.30 -10.20
N LEU A 4 26.43 0.04 -9.75
CA LEU A 4 25.36 -0.54 -8.93
C LEU A 4 25.33 0.03 -7.50
N HIS A 5 26.46 0.53 -6.99
CA HIS A 5 26.53 1.16 -5.67
C HIS A 5 25.97 2.60 -5.68
N GLY A 6 26.19 3.35 -6.75
CA GLY A 6 25.71 4.73 -6.89
C GLY A 6 24.18 4.87 -6.93
N THR A 7 23.48 3.91 -7.58
CA THR A 7 22.02 3.94 -7.69
C THR A 7 21.30 3.59 -6.38
N ARG A 8 21.87 2.68 -5.58
CA ARG A 8 21.34 2.33 -4.26
C ARG A 8 21.51 3.46 -3.24
N TRP A 9 22.61 4.20 -3.32
CA TRP A 9 22.89 5.32 -2.41
C TRP A 9 21.97 6.51 -2.69
N ARG A 10 21.78 6.89 -3.96
CA ARG A 10 20.85 7.96 -4.37
C ARG A 10 19.39 7.64 -3.98
N SER A 11 18.95 6.38 -4.01
CA SER A 11 17.61 6.00 -3.55
C SER A 11 17.47 6.08 -2.03
N ARG A 12 18.52 5.78 -1.26
CA ARG A 12 18.55 5.91 0.20
C ARG A 12 18.53 7.38 0.63
N ILE A 13 19.30 8.23 -0.05
CA ILE A 13 19.30 9.69 0.20
C ILE A 13 17.91 10.28 -0.10
N GLY A 14 17.27 9.92 -1.23
CA GLY A 14 15.93 10.37 -1.54
C GLY A 14 14.88 9.94 -0.50
N GLY A 15 15.00 8.71 0.03
CA GLY A 15 14.16 8.23 1.13
C GLY A 15 14.41 9.00 2.43
N LEU A 16 15.68 9.26 2.77
CA LEU A 16 16.05 10.02 3.97
C LEU A 16 15.52 11.46 3.90
N VAL A 17 15.67 12.13 2.75
CA VAL A 17 15.14 13.48 2.53
C VAL A 17 13.62 13.50 2.69
N LEU A 18 12.91 12.52 2.15
CA LEU A 18 11.46 12.43 2.27
C LEU A 18 11.03 12.24 3.74
N VAL A 19 11.74 11.42 4.50
CA VAL A 19 11.50 11.23 5.95
C VAL A 19 11.78 12.52 6.72
N LEU A 20 12.88 13.21 6.43
CA LEU A 20 13.21 14.49 7.06
C LEU A 20 12.15 15.55 6.75
N VAL A 21 11.69 15.65 5.50
CA VAL A 21 10.59 16.54 5.14
C VAL A 21 9.32 16.16 5.91
N ALA A 22 8.94 14.88 5.98
CA ALA A 22 7.75 14.43 6.70
C ALA A 22 7.83 14.70 8.21
N LEU A 23 9.03 14.73 8.79
CA LEU A 23 9.27 15.08 10.21
C LEU A 23 9.10 16.59 10.47
N THR A 24 9.45 17.44 9.51
CA THR A 24 9.36 18.92 9.66
C THR A 24 8.01 19.47 9.21
N LEU A 25 7.26 18.74 8.39
CA LEU A 25 5.96 19.17 7.88
C LEU A 25 4.96 19.60 8.98
N PRO A 26 4.80 18.87 10.11
CA PRO A 26 3.85 19.26 11.15
C PRO A 26 4.11 20.65 11.77
N LEU A 27 5.34 21.13 11.72
CA LEU A 27 5.71 22.44 12.28
C LEU A 27 5.21 23.64 11.45
N VAL A 28 4.81 23.39 10.21
CA VAL A 28 4.48 24.45 9.24
C VAL A 28 3.05 24.30 8.69
N LEU A 29 2.46 23.10 8.78
CA LEU A 29 1.15 22.81 8.21
C LEU A 29 0.01 23.23 9.15
N SER A 30 -1.10 23.71 8.56
CA SER A 30 -2.36 23.90 9.28
C SER A 30 -3.03 22.56 9.60
N ASP A 31 -3.99 22.58 10.54
CA ASP A 31 -4.73 21.39 11.00
C ASP A 31 -5.40 20.61 9.87
N PHE A 32 -5.93 21.31 8.87
CA PHE A 32 -6.50 20.68 7.67
C PHE A 32 -5.48 19.78 6.96
N TRP A 33 -4.26 20.27 6.74
CA TRP A 33 -3.21 19.49 6.07
C TRP A 33 -2.66 18.39 6.95
N LEU A 34 -2.59 18.61 8.29
CA LEU A 34 -2.22 17.57 9.23
C LEU A 34 -3.23 16.43 9.20
N GLN A 35 -4.52 16.74 9.30
CA GLN A 35 -5.58 15.73 9.25
C GLN A 35 -5.61 15.00 7.89
N THR A 36 -5.46 15.72 6.78
CA THR A 36 -5.33 15.12 5.45
C THR A 36 -4.16 14.16 5.40
N GLY A 37 -3.02 14.53 5.97
CA GLY A 37 -1.84 13.66 6.02
C GLY A 37 -2.04 12.40 6.87
N LEU A 38 -2.80 12.46 7.97
CA LEU A 38 -3.19 11.28 8.76
C LEU A 38 -3.99 10.30 7.90
N PHE A 39 -5.01 10.78 7.16
CA PHE A 39 -5.79 9.93 6.25
C PHE A 39 -4.92 9.33 5.15
N VAL A 40 -4.00 10.12 4.57
CA VAL A 40 -3.06 9.64 3.54
C VAL A 40 -2.14 8.54 4.09
N MET A 41 -1.57 8.71 5.28
CA MET A 41 -0.69 7.71 5.88
C MET A 41 -1.43 6.41 6.21
N ALA A 42 -2.65 6.50 6.75
CA ALA A 42 -3.49 5.35 7.04
C ALA A 42 -3.87 4.59 5.75
N THR A 43 -4.37 5.29 4.73
CA THR A 43 -4.75 4.65 3.46
C THR A 43 -3.55 4.15 2.68
N ALA A 44 -2.37 4.79 2.80
CA ALA A 44 -1.14 4.31 2.20
C ALA A 44 -0.73 2.92 2.73
N ILE A 45 -0.88 2.66 4.04
CA ILE A 45 -0.63 1.33 4.61
C ILE A 45 -1.57 0.29 3.97
N GLY A 46 -2.87 0.59 3.86
CA GLY A 46 -3.83 -0.28 3.18
C GLY A 46 -3.46 -0.52 1.72
N ALA A 47 -3.14 0.53 0.97
CA ALA A 47 -2.70 0.44 -0.43
C ALA A 47 -1.41 -0.38 -0.59
N VAL A 48 -0.46 -0.25 0.33
CA VAL A 48 0.76 -1.08 0.36
C VAL A 48 0.41 -2.55 0.56
N GLY A 49 -0.49 -2.88 1.51
CA GLY A 49 -0.98 -4.25 1.72
C GLY A 49 -1.66 -4.82 0.47
N LEU A 50 -2.53 -4.03 -0.19
CA LEU A 50 -3.18 -4.44 -1.43
C LEU A 50 -2.19 -4.57 -2.60
N THR A 51 -1.14 -3.75 -2.65
CA THR A 51 -0.06 -3.86 -3.65
C THR A 51 0.69 -5.19 -3.55
N LEU A 52 0.90 -5.72 -2.34
CA LEU A 52 1.49 -7.05 -2.16
C LEU A 52 0.56 -8.13 -2.72
N LEU A 53 -0.74 -8.04 -2.45
CA LEU A 53 -1.74 -9.02 -2.87
C LEU A 53 -1.97 -8.99 -4.38
N VAL A 54 -2.33 -7.83 -4.93
CA VAL A 54 -2.70 -7.67 -6.35
C VAL A 54 -1.45 -7.53 -7.21
N GLY A 55 -0.51 -6.66 -6.81
CA GLY A 55 0.63 -6.30 -7.64
C GLY A 55 1.75 -7.33 -7.62
N VAL A 56 2.04 -7.96 -6.47
CA VAL A 56 3.13 -8.95 -6.37
C VAL A 56 2.62 -10.37 -6.59
N ALA A 57 1.51 -10.76 -5.94
CA ALA A 57 0.98 -12.13 -6.03
C ALA A 57 -0.09 -12.33 -7.11
N GLY A 58 -0.57 -11.28 -7.76
CA GLY A 58 -1.54 -11.37 -8.85
C GLY A 58 -2.95 -11.78 -8.42
N GLN A 59 -3.29 -11.67 -7.13
CA GLN A 59 -4.60 -12.03 -6.61
C GLN A 59 -5.52 -10.80 -6.58
N LEU A 60 -6.51 -10.75 -7.45
CA LEU A 60 -7.50 -9.66 -7.47
C LEU A 60 -8.37 -9.72 -6.21
N SER A 61 -8.46 -8.61 -5.49
CA SER A 61 -9.32 -8.46 -4.32
C SER A 61 -10.07 -7.13 -4.38
N LEU A 62 -11.39 -7.21 -4.21
CA LEU A 62 -12.29 -6.07 -4.03
C LEU A 62 -12.82 -5.98 -2.59
N GLY A 63 -12.25 -6.80 -1.68
CA GLY A 63 -12.67 -6.90 -0.29
C GLY A 63 -11.81 -6.12 0.70
N HIS A 64 -10.90 -5.26 0.23
CA HIS A 64 -9.91 -4.63 1.11
C HIS A 64 -10.54 -3.75 2.18
N ALA A 65 -11.61 -3.03 1.85
CA ALA A 65 -12.38 -2.23 2.82
C ALA A 65 -13.04 -3.08 3.91
N ALA A 66 -13.41 -4.34 3.63
CA ALA A 66 -13.95 -5.23 4.67
C ALA A 66 -12.92 -5.53 5.77
N PHE A 67 -11.68 -5.82 5.39
CA PHE A 67 -10.60 -6.04 6.36
C PHE A 67 -10.21 -4.76 7.09
N ALA A 68 -10.26 -3.61 6.43
CA ALA A 68 -10.07 -2.32 7.07
C ALA A 68 -11.21 -2.04 8.08
N ALA A 69 -12.46 -2.32 7.73
CA ALA A 69 -13.60 -2.22 8.64
C ALA A 69 -13.40 -3.09 9.88
N ILE A 70 -13.05 -4.37 9.71
CA ILE A 70 -12.77 -5.29 10.82
C ILE A 70 -11.71 -4.68 11.74
N GLY A 71 -10.60 -4.20 11.20
CA GLY A 71 -9.53 -3.58 11.99
C GLY A 71 -9.98 -2.32 12.73
N ALA A 72 -10.75 -1.45 12.09
CA ALA A 72 -11.30 -0.24 12.68
C ALA A 72 -12.21 -0.55 13.87
N TYR A 73 -13.14 -1.49 13.71
CA TYR A 73 -14.08 -1.87 14.76
C TYR A 73 -13.43 -2.68 15.88
N VAL A 74 -12.46 -3.55 15.56
CA VAL A 74 -11.67 -4.26 16.57
C VAL A 74 -10.88 -3.26 17.41
N TYR A 75 -10.26 -2.26 16.78
CA TYR A 75 -9.58 -1.20 17.50
C TYR A 75 -10.56 -0.45 18.42
N ALA A 76 -11.65 0.06 17.87
CA ALA A 76 -12.64 0.83 18.61
C ALA A 76 -13.28 0.03 19.77
N TRP A 77 -13.51 -1.28 19.58
CA TRP A 77 -14.01 -2.17 20.65
C TRP A 77 -12.95 -2.45 21.71
N SER A 78 -11.72 -2.74 21.29
CA SER A 78 -10.65 -3.14 22.22
C SER A 78 -10.18 -1.99 23.11
N THR A 79 -10.20 -0.75 22.62
CA THR A 79 -9.74 0.43 23.38
C THR A 79 -10.88 1.14 24.12
N GLY A 80 -12.11 1.01 23.63
CA GLY A 80 -13.27 1.67 24.23
C GLY A 80 -13.69 1.03 25.57
N GLU A 81 -14.27 1.84 26.45
CA GLU A 81 -14.88 1.38 27.67
C GLU A 81 -16.27 0.80 27.43
N SER A 82 -16.69 -0.10 28.33
CA SER A 82 -18.04 -0.64 28.31
C SER A 82 -19.03 0.38 28.84
N THR A 83 -20.05 0.69 28.03
CA THR A 83 -21.19 1.54 28.42
C THR A 83 -22.47 0.73 28.50
N THR A 84 -23.59 1.36 28.84
CA THR A 84 -24.90 0.70 28.87
C THR A 84 -25.38 0.19 27.52
N THR A 85 -24.87 0.78 26.43
CA THR A 85 -25.29 0.50 25.05
C THR A 85 -24.25 -0.28 24.26
N VAL A 86 -22.96 -0.13 24.54
CA VAL A 86 -21.87 -0.73 23.77
C VAL A 86 -20.84 -1.38 24.69
N SER A 87 -20.43 -2.59 24.38
CA SER A 87 -19.34 -3.30 25.09
C SER A 87 -17.97 -2.79 24.62
N GLY A 88 -17.00 -2.72 25.54
CA GLY A 88 -15.61 -2.40 25.26
C GLY A 88 -14.67 -3.19 26.16
N ALA A 89 -13.41 -3.35 25.76
CA ALA A 89 -12.42 -4.12 26.51
C ALA A 89 -11.50 -3.26 27.39
N GLY A 90 -11.45 -1.94 27.16
CA GLY A 90 -10.59 -1.00 27.92
C GLY A 90 -9.10 -1.29 27.81
N LEU A 91 -8.64 -1.90 26.70
CA LEU A 91 -7.24 -2.25 26.51
C LEU A 91 -6.41 -1.03 26.13
N PRO A 92 -5.11 -1.02 26.44
CA PRO A 92 -4.21 0.03 26.00
C PRO A 92 -4.25 0.20 24.46
N PRO A 93 -4.23 1.44 23.91
CA PRO A 93 -4.39 1.70 22.49
C PRO A 93 -3.35 0.99 21.59
N LEU A 94 -2.12 0.81 22.07
CA LEU A 94 -1.09 0.06 21.35
C LEU A 94 -1.50 -1.42 21.17
N ALA A 95 -2.07 -2.04 22.23
CA ALA A 95 -2.60 -3.40 22.14
C ALA A 95 -3.78 -3.47 21.17
N GLY A 96 -4.64 -2.44 21.14
CA GLY A 96 -5.73 -2.30 20.18
C GLY A 96 -5.25 -2.30 18.73
N LEU A 97 -4.16 -1.56 18.40
CA LEU A 97 -3.57 -1.55 17.07
C LEU A 97 -3.05 -2.93 16.64
N VAL A 98 -2.36 -3.62 17.55
CA VAL A 98 -1.86 -4.97 17.30
C VAL A 98 -3.03 -5.94 17.11
N LEU A 99 -4.04 -5.86 17.96
CA LEU A 99 -5.22 -6.72 17.90
C LEU A 99 -6.00 -6.51 16.60
N ALA A 100 -6.16 -5.27 16.15
CA ALA A 100 -6.77 -4.92 14.87
C ALA A 100 -6.07 -5.59 13.68
N ALA A 101 -4.74 -5.52 13.64
CA ALA A 101 -3.95 -6.17 12.60
C ALA A 101 -4.04 -7.72 12.67
N VAL A 102 -3.95 -8.29 13.88
CA VAL A 102 -3.99 -9.75 14.10
C VAL A 102 -5.38 -10.32 13.78
N VAL A 103 -6.46 -9.71 14.25
CA VAL A 103 -7.84 -10.20 13.97
C VAL A 103 -8.13 -10.11 12.48
N SER A 104 -7.78 -9.01 11.82
CA SER A 104 -7.94 -8.89 10.37
C SER A 104 -7.11 -9.94 9.61
N ALA A 105 -5.90 -10.24 10.07
CA ALA A 105 -5.06 -11.31 9.53
C ALA A 105 -5.71 -12.69 9.72
N LEU A 106 -6.30 -12.97 10.90
CA LEU A 106 -6.99 -14.23 11.18
C LEU A 106 -8.23 -14.40 10.32
N VAL A 107 -9.03 -13.35 10.13
CA VAL A 107 -10.17 -13.38 9.19
C VAL A 107 -9.67 -13.59 7.75
N GLY A 108 -8.57 -12.96 7.37
CA GLY A 108 -7.90 -13.21 6.10
C GLY A 108 -7.42 -14.65 5.95
N ALA A 109 -6.88 -15.24 7.01
CA ALA A 109 -6.49 -16.65 7.04
C ALA A 109 -7.71 -17.58 6.89
N ALA A 110 -8.79 -17.29 7.58
CA ALA A 110 -10.05 -18.04 7.48
C ALA A 110 -10.66 -17.95 6.06
N PHE A 111 -10.50 -16.82 5.36
CA PHE A 111 -10.95 -16.65 3.98
C PHE A 111 -9.97 -17.24 2.95
N SER A 112 -8.72 -17.48 3.32
CA SER A 112 -7.66 -17.92 2.40
C SER A 112 -7.94 -19.24 1.66
N PRO A 113 -8.69 -20.24 2.17
CA PRO A 113 -9.08 -21.42 1.39
C PRO A 113 -9.94 -21.09 0.17
N VAL A 114 -10.81 -20.06 0.30
CA VAL A 114 -11.62 -19.54 -0.81
C VAL A 114 -10.72 -18.87 -1.85
N ALA A 115 -9.78 -18.03 -1.39
CA ALA A 115 -8.79 -17.38 -2.23
C ALA A 115 -7.85 -18.37 -2.93
N GLY A 116 -7.57 -19.52 -2.30
CA GLY A 116 -6.76 -20.60 -2.88
C GLY A 116 -7.44 -21.34 -4.04
N ARG A 117 -8.77 -21.45 -4.00
CA ARG A 117 -9.58 -22.20 -4.99
C ARG A 117 -10.04 -21.34 -6.17
N LEU A 118 -10.29 -20.06 -5.92
CA LEU A 118 -10.78 -19.11 -6.94
C LEU A 118 -9.61 -18.40 -7.62
N ARG A 119 -9.82 -18.01 -8.90
CA ARG A 119 -8.82 -17.32 -9.71
C ARG A 119 -9.43 -16.10 -10.43
N GLY A 120 -8.62 -15.10 -10.67
CA GLY A 120 -8.99 -13.93 -11.47
C GLY A 120 -10.24 -13.22 -10.93
N ILE A 121 -11.21 -13.00 -11.81
CA ILE A 121 -12.42 -12.24 -11.52
C ILE A 121 -13.32 -12.92 -10.47
N TYR A 122 -13.33 -14.26 -10.40
CA TYR A 122 -14.15 -14.99 -9.42
C TYR A 122 -13.67 -14.75 -7.99
N LEU A 123 -12.35 -14.60 -7.78
CA LEU A 123 -11.82 -14.19 -6.49
C LEU A 123 -12.23 -12.75 -6.15
N GLY A 124 -12.18 -11.84 -7.13
CA GLY A 124 -12.66 -10.47 -6.97
C GLY A 124 -14.13 -10.42 -6.52
N LEU A 125 -15.02 -11.21 -7.17
CA LEU A 125 -16.44 -11.29 -6.81
C LEU A 125 -16.64 -11.88 -5.40
N ALA A 126 -15.91 -12.94 -5.05
CA ALA A 126 -15.99 -13.53 -3.69
C ALA A 126 -15.55 -12.54 -2.60
N THR A 127 -14.47 -11.79 -2.83
CA THR A 127 -14.00 -10.75 -1.89
C THR A 127 -14.94 -9.54 -1.85
N LEU A 128 -15.61 -9.22 -2.95
CA LEU A 128 -16.68 -8.21 -2.97
C LEU A 128 -17.86 -8.65 -2.09
N GLY A 129 -18.27 -9.91 -2.19
CA GLY A 129 -19.29 -10.47 -1.30
C GLY A 129 -18.94 -10.33 0.19
N LEU A 130 -17.65 -10.45 0.52
CA LEU A 130 -17.17 -10.25 1.89
C LEU A 130 -17.44 -8.83 2.41
N VAL A 131 -17.35 -7.79 1.54
CA VAL A 131 -17.66 -6.39 1.93
C VAL A 131 -19.12 -6.28 2.38
N PHE A 132 -20.05 -6.89 1.63
CA PHE A 132 -21.46 -6.87 2.01
C PHE A 132 -21.74 -7.65 3.28
N ILE A 133 -21.12 -8.84 3.45
CA ILE A 133 -21.25 -9.64 4.67
C ILE A 133 -20.75 -8.88 5.89
N VAL A 134 -19.53 -8.32 5.82
CA VAL A 134 -18.95 -7.56 6.93
C VAL A 134 -19.79 -6.33 7.24
N ARG A 135 -20.23 -5.56 6.24
CA ARG A 135 -21.12 -4.42 6.45
C ARG A 135 -22.43 -4.84 7.13
N HIS A 136 -23.04 -5.94 6.69
CA HIS A 136 -24.25 -6.47 7.31
C HIS A 136 -24.04 -6.84 8.78
N LEU A 137 -22.93 -7.51 9.08
CA LEU A 137 -22.57 -7.85 10.46
C LEU A 137 -22.36 -6.59 11.32
N LEU A 138 -21.65 -5.59 10.77
CA LEU A 138 -21.38 -4.35 11.51
C LEU A 138 -22.64 -3.54 11.82
N VAL A 139 -23.64 -3.58 10.96
CA VAL A 139 -24.92 -2.89 11.19
C VAL A 139 -25.79 -3.64 12.20
N ASN A 140 -25.72 -4.98 12.28
CA ASN A 140 -26.62 -5.81 13.10
C ASN A 140 -26.01 -6.25 14.44
N LEU A 141 -24.73 -6.00 14.69
CA LEU A 141 -24.05 -6.33 15.95
C LEU A 141 -23.99 -5.13 16.91
N ASP A 142 -25.12 -4.51 17.21
CA ASP A 142 -25.24 -3.24 17.92
C ASP A 142 -24.40 -3.15 19.20
N GLN A 143 -24.37 -4.20 19.99
CA GLN A 143 -23.61 -4.25 21.26
C GLN A 143 -22.09 -4.11 21.08
N TRP A 144 -21.56 -4.47 19.91
CA TRP A 144 -20.12 -4.48 19.61
C TRP A 144 -19.70 -3.28 18.76
N THR A 145 -20.57 -2.89 17.84
CA THR A 145 -20.27 -1.93 16.78
C THR A 145 -20.96 -0.59 16.96
N GLY A 146 -22.00 -0.51 17.80
CA GLY A 146 -22.91 0.63 17.85
C GLY A 146 -23.87 0.69 16.66
N GLY A 147 -23.97 -0.40 15.88
CA GLY A 147 -24.92 -0.56 14.77
C GLY A 147 -24.70 0.48 13.66
N PHE A 148 -25.82 0.97 13.13
CA PHE A 148 -25.82 1.97 12.05
C PHE A 148 -25.17 3.30 12.45
N THR A 149 -25.30 3.71 13.71
CA THR A 149 -24.71 4.96 14.19
C THR A 149 -23.20 4.88 14.39
N GLY A 150 -22.65 3.65 14.45
CA GLY A 150 -21.24 3.41 14.75
C GLY A 150 -20.87 3.74 16.20
N ARG A 151 -19.57 3.75 16.48
CA ARG A 151 -19.06 4.03 17.84
C ARG A 151 -17.93 5.06 17.83
N SER A 152 -17.79 5.78 18.93
CA SER A 152 -16.64 6.65 19.20
C SER A 152 -15.37 5.83 19.40
N VAL A 153 -14.25 6.43 19.10
CA VAL A 153 -12.91 5.85 19.24
C VAL A 153 -12.19 6.64 20.32
N GLU A 154 -11.66 5.90 21.30
CA GLU A 154 -10.83 6.51 22.34
C GLU A 154 -9.54 7.08 21.76
N SER A 155 -9.12 8.23 22.27
CA SER A 155 -7.87 8.85 21.87
C SER A 155 -6.68 7.96 22.20
N PHE A 156 -5.65 8.00 21.36
CA PHE A 156 -4.45 7.23 21.60
C PHE A 156 -3.71 7.78 22.83
N ALA A 157 -3.36 6.91 23.77
CA ALA A 157 -2.54 7.24 24.93
C ALA A 157 -1.44 6.20 25.11
N LEU A 158 -0.24 6.63 25.47
CA LEU A 158 0.91 5.75 25.71
C LEU A 158 1.61 6.17 27.01
N GLY A 159 1.56 5.29 28.04
CA GLY A 159 2.28 5.51 29.29
C GLY A 159 1.90 6.80 30.03
N GLY A 160 0.63 7.23 29.95
CA GLY A 160 0.15 8.48 30.56
C GLY A 160 0.27 9.72 29.67
N PHE A 161 0.89 9.57 28.48
CA PHE A 161 0.97 10.63 27.49
C PHE A 161 -0.20 10.51 26.50
N SER A 162 -1.09 11.49 26.51
CA SER A 162 -2.27 11.51 25.65
C SER A 162 -1.96 12.18 24.31
N PHE A 163 -2.58 11.64 23.24
CA PHE A 163 -2.55 12.17 21.88
C PHE A 163 -3.86 12.93 21.55
N SER A 164 -4.52 13.42 22.60
CA SER A 164 -5.76 14.20 22.49
C SER A 164 -5.48 15.68 22.67
N ASN A 165 -6.27 16.52 21.99
CA ASN A 165 -6.27 17.97 22.19
C ASN A 165 -6.91 18.38 23.53
N SER A 166 -7.57 17.44 24.23
CA SER A 166 -8.21 17.68 25.53
C SER A 166 -7.22 17.64 26.72
N ASP A 167 -5.94 17.33 26.47
CA ASP A 167 -4.91 17.24 27.51
C ASP A 167 -4.27 18.62 27.72
N PRO A 168 -4.34 19.18 28.94
CA PRO A 168 -3.79 20.52 29.23
C PRO A 168 -2.25 20.59 29.21
N ASP A 169 -1.54 19.47 29.21
CA ASP A 169 -0.09 19.42 29.15
C ASP A 169 0.43 19.60 27.72
N TYR A 170 0.55 20.84 27.30
CA TYR A 170 1.15 21.17 26.01
C TYR A 170 2.67 21.07 26.06
N LEU A 171 3.24 20.21 25.23
CA LEU A 171 4.67 20.24 24.91
C LEU A 171 4.89 21.31 23.84
N ALA A 172 5.41 22.46 24.24
CA ALA A 172 5.89 23.46 23.30
C ALA A 172 7.33 23.14 22.90
N VAL A 173 7.55 22.81 21.63
CA VAL A 173 8.88 22.59 21.05
C VAL A 173 9.12 23.66 20.00
N ALA A 174 10.19 24.44 20.17
CA ALA A 174 10.56 25.54 19.26
C ALA A 174 9.48 26.61 19.06
N GLY A 175 8.62 26.85 20.08
CA GLY A 175 7.54 27.86 20.00
C GLY A 175 6.27 27.40 19.29
N VAL A 176 6.19 26.13 18.90
CA VAL A 176 4.99 25.49 18.34
C VAL A 176 4.36 24.62 19.43
N GLU A 177 3.07 24.85 19.70
CA GLU A 177 2.28 24.01 20.59
C GLU A 177 2.01 22.66 19.93
N PHE A 178 2.51 21.57 20.52
CA PHE A 178 2.31 20.21 20.02
C PHE A 178 0.95 19.68 20.48
N GLU A 179 -0.09 20.01 19.72
CA GLU A 179 -1.45 19.51 19.91
C GLU A 179 -1.56 18.00 19.58
N GLY A 180 -2.69 17.38 19.91
CA GLY A 180 -2.94 15.97 19.68
C GLY A 180 -2.76 15.54 18.23
N LEU A 181 -3.12 16.37 17.24
CA LEU A 181 -2.92 16.11 15.82
C LEU A 181 -1.43 15.98 15.44
N HIS A 182 -0.57 16.84 16.00
CA HIS A 182 0.89 16.77 15.79
C HIS A 182 1.47 15.47 16.33
N ARG A 183 1.05 15.07 17.56
CA ARG A 183 1.49 13.83 18.20
C ARG A 183 1.04 12.61 17.39
N LEU A 184 -0.22 12.61 16.93
CA LEU A 184 -0.79 11.55 16.12
C LEU A 184 -0.09 11.43 14.76
N TRP A 185 0.35 12.56 14.16
CA TRP A 185 1.15 12.56 12.94
C TRP A 185 2.42 11.74 13.07
N TYR A 186 3.18 11.93 14.14
CA TYR A 186 4.43 11.19 14.34
C TYR A 186 4.17 9.68 14.56
N LEU A 187 3.11 9.34 15.28
CA LEU A 187 2.70 7.94 15.43
C LEU A 187 2.39 7.31 14.06
N PHE A 188 1.57 8.00 13.26
CA PHE A 188 1.19 7.51 11.94
C PHE A 188 2.38 7.42 10.99
N LEU A 189 3.28 8.39 11.05
CA LEU A 189 4.51 8.38 10.26
C LEU A 189 5.39 7.17 10.61
N VAL A 190 5.60 6.89 11.88
CA VAL A 190 6.37 5.70 12.33
C VAL A 190 5.70 4.42 11.83
N LEU A 191 4.40 4.27 12.03
CA LEU A 191 3.65 3.09 11.56
C LEU A 191 3.73 2.93 10.04
N ALA A 192 3.58 4.02 9.27
CA ALA A 192 3.69 3.99 7.82
C ALA A 192 5.10 3.61 7.34
N LEU A 193 6.14 4.16 7.97
CA LEU A 193 7.53 3.82 7.65
C LEU A 193 7.84 2.35 7.96
N VAL A 194 7.42 1.85 9.13
CA VAL A 194 7.57 0.44 9.52
C VAL A 194 6.81 -0.47 8.53
N ALA A 195 5.57 -0.13 8.20
CA ALA A 195 4.77 -0.89 7.24
C ALA A 195 5.44 -0.91 5.85
N CYS A 196 5.89 0.22 5.33
CA CYS A 196 6.61 0.29 4.05
C CYS A 196 7.93 -0.50 4.07
N TRP A 197 8.68 -0.45 5.16
CA TRP A 197 9.92 -1.20 5.35
C TRP A 197 9.66 -2.71 5.37
N LEU A 198 8.66 -3.16 6.13
CA LEU A 198 8.25 -4.57 6.18
C LEU A 198 7.79 -5.06 4.80
N ALA A 199 6.95 -4.28 4.09
CA ALA A 199 6.49 -4.62 2.74
C ALA A 199 7.65 -4.72 1.74
N GLY A 200 8.64 -3.81 1.84
CA GLY A 200 9.85 -3.85 1.04
C GLY A 200 10.66 -5.13 1.27
N ASN A 201 10.84 -5.53 2.54
CA ASN A 201 11.54 -6.75 2.92
C ASN A 201 10.78 -8.02 2.49
N LEU A 202 9.46 -8.06 2.71
CA LEU A 202 8.61 -9.18 2.26
C LEU A 202 8.69 -9.37 0.75
N ARG A 203 8.58 -8.26 -0.02
CA ARG A 203 8.66 -8.30 -1.48
C ARG A 203 10.00 -8.77 -2.01
N SER A 204 11.11 -8.32 -1.43
CA SER A 204 12.47 -8.69 -1.86
C SER A 204 12.94 -10.02 -1.29
N GLY A 205 12.29 -10.54 -0.26
CA GLY A 205 12.61 -11.77 0.44
C GLY A 205 12.23 -13.05 -0.32
N ARG A 206 12.38 -14.19 0.34
CA ARG A 206 12.00 -15.51 -0.19
C ARG A 206 10.50 -15.61 -0.46
N THR A 207 9.69 -15.08 0.43
CA THR A 207 8.22 -15.04 0.32
C THR A 207 7.75 -14.26 -0.90
N GLY A 208 8.31 -13.05 -1.14
CA GLY A 208 7.95 -12.23 -2.28
C GLY A 208 8.32 -12.87 -3.62
N ARG A 209 9.45 -13.57 -3.70
CA ARG A 209 9.82 -14.37 -4.88
C ARG A 209 8.85 -15.53 -5.11
N ALA A 210 8.43 -16.23 -4.04
CA ALA A 210 7.44 -17.29 -4.15
C ALA A 210 6.09 -16.75 -4.65
N TRP A 211 5.64 -15.58 -4.15
CA TRP A 211 4.42 -14.93 -4.63
C TRP A 211 4.51 -14.54 -6.11
N ALA A 212 5.64 -13.97 -6.54
CA ALA A 212 5.84 -13.60 -7.94
C ALA A 212 5.82 -14.83 -8.86
N ASN A 213 6.49 -15.92 -8.48
CA ASN A 213 6.49 -17.16 -9.25
C ASN A 213 5.08 -17.76 -9.39
N VAL A 214 4.29 -17.75 -8.30
CA VAL A 214 2.88 -18.20 -8.33
C VAL A 214 2.02 -17.31 -9.22
N ARG A 215 2.25 -16.01 -9.22
CA ARG A 215 1.56 -15.07 -10.13
C ARG A 215 1.86 -15.38 -11.59
N ASP A 216 3.13 -15.63 -11.90
CA ASP A 216 3.57 -15.82 -13.30
C ASP A 216 3.11 -17.19 -13.84
N SER A 217 3.21 -18.27 -13.04
CA SER A 217 2.66 -19.60 -13.38
C SER A 217 2.53 -20.48 -12.14
N GLU A 218 1.31 -20.86 -11.77
CA GLU A 218 1.04 -21.76 -10.65
C GLU A 218 1.62 -23.16 -10.88
N THR A 219 1.55 -23.66 -12.13
CA THR A 219 2.08 -24.98 -12.49
C THR A 219 3.60 -25.02 -12.43
N ALA A 220 4.28 -24.02 -12.96
CA ALA A 220 5.73 -23.91 -12.89
C ALA A 220 6.21 -23.72 -11.44
N ALA A 221 5.52 -22.92 -10.64
CA ALA A 221 5.83 -22.73 -9.23
C ALA A 221 5.71 -24.05 -8.44
N ALA A 222 4.64 -24.84 -8.70
CA ALA A 222 4.46 -26.16 -8.08
C ALA A 222 5.56 -27.12 -8.48
N ALA A 223 5.99 -27.15 -9.75
CA ALA A 223 7.10 -27.98 -10.24
C ALA A 223 8.44 -27.62 -9.58
N MET A 224 8.62 -26.36 -9.19
CA MET A 224 9.78 -25.88 -8.40
C MET A 224 9.65 -26.13 -6.90
N GLY A 225 8.63 -26.87 -6.43
CA GLY A 225 8.42 -27.20 -5.03
C GLY A 225 7.76 -26.09 -4.19
N ILE A 226 7.24 -25.02 -4.83
CA ILE A 226 6.54 -23.95 -4.11
C ILE A 226 5.11 -24.42 -3.80
N GLY A 227 4.75 -24.41 -2.52
CA GLY A 227 3.38 -24.71 -2.08
C GLY A 227 2.42 -23.58 -2.46
N VAL A 228 1.77 -23.68 -3.64
CA VAL A 228 0.91 -22.63 -4.22
C VAL A 228 -0.17 -22.16 -3.25
N ALA A 229 -0.89 -23.09 -2.60
CA ALA A 229 -1.94 -22.76 -1.65
C ALA A 229 -1.40 -21.97 -0.45
N ARG A 230 -0.24 -22.39 0.10
CA ARG A 230 0.42 -21.68 1.21
C ARG A 230 0.90 -20.28 0.80
N ALA A 231 1.46 -20.14 -0.40
CA ALA A 231 1.90 -18.85 -0.92
C ALA A 231 0.71 -17.90 -1.08
N LYS A 232 -0.40 -18.36 -1.68
CA LYS A 232 -1.65 -17.58 -1.81
C LYS A 232 -2.24 -17.19 -0.45
N ALA A 233 -2.31 -18.13 0.49
CA ALA A 233 -2.80 -17.87 1.84
C ALA A 233 -1.93 -16.84 2.57
N SER A 234 -0.61 -16.98 2.51
CA SER A 234 0.31 -16.09 3.23
C SER A 234 0.21 -14.64 2.76
N VAL A 235 0.12 -14.38 1.45
CA VAL A 235 -0.03 -12.99 0.95
C VAL A 235 -1.39 -12.42 1.31
N PHE A 236 -2.45 -13.24 1.33
CA PHE A 236 -3.78 -12.82 1.72
C PHE A 236 -3.84 -12.40 3.19
N VAL A 237 -3.24 -13.21 4.07
CA VAL A 237 -3.08 -12.92 5.51
C VAL A 237 -2.32 -11.61 5.75
N VAL A 238 -1.18 -11.45 5.08
CA VAL A 238 -0.37 -10.22 5.19
C VAL A 238 -1.16 -9.01 4.71
N SER A 239 -1.80 -9.09 3.55
CA SER A 239 -2.61 -7.99 3.00
C SER A 239 -3.76 -7.60 3.93
N SER A 240 -4.44 -8.60 4.54
CA SER A 240 -5.51 -8.37 5.50
C SER A 240 -5.01 -7.72 6.79
N ALA A 241 -3.81 -8.08 7.27
CA ALA A 241 -3.18 -7.41 8.41
C ALA A 241 -2.91 -5.93 8.14
N TYR A 242 -2.38 -5.60 6.95
CA TYR A 242 -2.17 -4.22 6.53
C TYR A 242 -3.49 -3.44 6.42
N ALA A 243 -4.53 -4.07 5.88
CA ALA A 243 -5.85 -3.46 5.80
C ALA A 243 -6.42 -3.18 7.21
N GLY A 244 -6.29 -4.15 8.13
CA GLY A 244 -6.74 -3.98 9.52
C GLY A 244 -6.01 -2.86 10.24
N LEU A 245 -4.70 -2.77 10.09
CA LEU A 245 -3.90 -1.67 10.65
C LEU A 245 -4.31 -0.33 10.05
N ALA A 246 -4.50 -0.25 8.73
CA ALA A 246 -5.00 0.95 8.06
C ALA A 246 -6.38 1.36 8.58
N GLY A 247 -7.28 0.39 8.79
CA GLY A 247 -8.60 0.63 9.35
C GLY A 247 -8.55 1.19 10.78
N ALA A 248 -7.70 0.62 11.65
CA ALA A 248 -7.50 1.13 13.01
C ALA A 248 -6.94 2.57 13.02
N MET A 249 -6.01 2.88 12.11
CA MET A 249 -5.50 4.25 11.96
C MET A 249 -6.56 5.20 11.42
N LEU A 250 -7.40 4.77 10.46
CA LEU A 250 -8.54 5.57 10.01
C LEU A 250 -9.53 5.82 11.14
N ALA A 251 -9.80 4.83 11.98
CA ALA A 251 -10.66 4.97 13.16
C ALA A 251 -10.12 6.05 14.12
N LEU A 252 -8.81 6.04 14.38
CA LEU A 252 -8.14 7.08 15.18
C LEU A 252 -8.22 8.46 14.53
N ALA A 253 -8.00 8.56 13.22
CA ALA A 253 -8.04 9.82 12.50
C ALA A 253 -9.43 10.45 12.42
N TYR A 254 -10.48 9.62 12.34
CA TYR A 254 -11.88 10.08 12.36
C TYR A 254 -12.42 10.36 13.77
N GLY A 255 -11.85 9.74 14.82
CA GLY A 255 -12.41 9.78 16.17
C GLY A 255 -13.74 9.04 16.34
N ARG A 256 -14.31 8.54 15.24
CA ARG A 256 -15.56 7.76 15.19
C ARG A 256 -15.54 6.80 14.02
N VAL A 257 -16.07 5.60 14.21
CA VAL A 257 -16.20 4.59 13.16
C VAL A 257 -17.67 4.38 12.84
N ALA A 258 -18.03 4.53 11.56
CA ALA A 258 -19.36 4.23 11.03
C ALA A 258 -19.26 3.20 9.89
N PRO A 259 -20.24 2.29 9.71
CA PRO A 259 -20.19 1.24 8.68
C PRO A 259 -20.07 1.78 7.25
N ASP A 260 -20.63 2.96 6.99
CA ASP A 260 -20.66 3.56 5.65
C ASP A 260 -19.29 4.00 5.13
N VAL A 261 -18.34 4.29 6.02
CA VAL A 261 -16.96 4.64 5.66
C VAL A 261 -16.28 3.51 4.91
N PHE A 262 -16.60 2.25 5.26
CA PHE A 262 -15.98 1.05 4.68
C PHE A 262 -16.86 0.40 3.61
N SER A 263 -17.34 1.21 2.69
CA SER A 263 -18.21 0.79 1.60
C SER A 263 -17.43 0.09 0.45
N LEU A 264 -18.17 -0.43 -0.53
CA LEU A 264 -17.58 -0.93 -1.77
C LEU A 264 -16.73 0.14 -2.46
N THR A 265 -17.16 1.40 -2.41
CA THR A 265 -16.41 2.53 -2.99
C THR A 265 -15.01 2.62 -2.38
N ALA A 266 -14.88 2.48 -1.06
CA ALA A 266 -13.58 2.48 -0.41
C ALA A 266 -12.66 1.33 -0.89
N SER A 267 -13.22 0.13 -1.18
CA SER A 267 -12.44 -0.95 -1.81
C SER A 267 -11.96 -0.60 -3.22
N VAL A 268 -12.79 0.08 -4.00
CA VAL A 268 -12.42 0.57 -5.34
C VAL A 268 -11.35 1.66 -5.23
N ASP A 269 -11.46 2.58 -4.27
CA ASP A 269 -10.47 3.62 -4.04
C ASP A 269 -9.09 3.03 -3.73
N PHE A 270 -9.00 2.00 -2.89
CA PHE A 270 -7.75 1.26 -2.67
C PHE A 270 -7.18 0.65 -3.95
N LEU A 271 -8.05 0.11 -4.83
CA LEU A 271 -7.61 -0.42 -6.11
C LEU A 271 -7.09 0.70 -7.03
N VAL A 272 -7.78 1.84 -7.07
CA VAL A 272 -7.37 3.04 -7.82
C VAL A 272 -5.98 3.51 -7.34
N MET A 273 -5.75 3.57 -6.02
CA MET A 273 -4.46 3.96 -5.44
C MET A 273 -3.30 3.12 -6.00
N ILE A 274 -3.46 1.79 -6.05
CA ILE A 274 -2.38 0.90 -6.51
C ILE A 274 -2.21 0.91 -8.03
N VAL A 275 -3.28 1.12 -8.79
CA VAL A 275 -3.23 1.21 -10.26
C VAL A 275 -2.56 2.51 -10.69
N LEU A 276 -2.99 3.65 -10.15
CA LEU A 276 -2.37 4.96 -10.42
C LEU A 276 -0.92 5.00 -9.96
N GLY A 277 -0.65 4.49 -8.76
CA GLY A 277 0.69 4.45 -8.21
C GLY A 277 1.65 3.54 -8.98
N GLY A 278 1.11 2.45 -9.53
CA GLY A 278 1.83 1.39 -10.26
C GLY A 278 1.89 0.09 -9.50
N LEU A 279 1.24 -0.93 -10.07
CA LEU A 279 1.10 -2.27 -9.49
C LEU A 279 2.45 -2.87 -9.07
N GLY A 280 2.51 -3.39 -7.86
CA GLY A 280 3.70 -4.04 -7.31
C GLY A 280 4.81 -3.07 -6.83
N SER A 281 4.57 -1.77 -6.79
CA SER A 281 5.51 -0.76 -6.28
C SER A 281 5.03 -0.19 -4.94
N VAL A 282 5.77 -0.46 -3.85
CA VAL A 282 5.44 0.09 -2.51
C VAL A 282 5.43 1.62 -2.53
N GLY A 283 6.47 2.26 -3.08
CA GLY A 283 6.49 3.73 -3.20
C GLY A 283 5.40 4.27 -4.14
N GLY A 284 5.05 3.50 -5.19
CA GLY A 284 3.92 3.84 -6.05
C GLY A 284 2.59 3.83 -5.30
N ALA A 285 2.33 2.81 -4.47
CA ALA A 285 1.13 2.73 -3.66
C ALA A 285 0.97 3.93 -2.71
N VAL A 286 2.07 4.39 -2.11
CA VAL A 286 2.07 5.59 -1.25
C VAL A 286 1.71 6.84 -2.05
N VAL A 287 2.29 7.04 -3.23
CA VAL A 287 1.96 8.19 -4.10
C VAL A 287 0.52 8.11 -4.59
N GLY A 288 0.03 6.92 -4.95
CA GLY A 288 -1.36 6.71 -5.33
C GLY A 288 -2.32 6.99 -4.18
N ALA A 289 -2.00 6.56 -2.96
CA ALA A 289 -2.78 6.86 -1.77
C ALA A 289 -2.82 8.37 -1.48
N LEU A 290 -1.69 9.05 -1.59
CA LEU A 290 -1.63 10.51 -1.46
C LEU A 290 -2.60 11.19 -2.45
N PHE A 291 -2.54 10.82 -3.72
CA PHE A 291 -3.38 11.43 -4.75
C PHE A 291 -4.87 11.16 -4.50
N VAL A 292 -5.24 9.88 -4.30
CA VAL A 292 -6.65 9.47 -4.18
C VAL A 292 -7.29 9.98 -2.89
N THR A 293 -6.53 10.00 -1.78
CA THR A 293 -7.07 10.44 -0.48
C THR A 293 -7.10 11.96 -0.35
N ALA A 294 -6.05 12.66 -0.79
CA ALA A 294 -5.98 14.10 -0.63
C ALA A 294 -6.89 14.86 -1.61
N LEU A 295 -7.07 14.35 -2.84
CA LEU A 295 -7.80 15.07 -3.89
C LEU A 295 -9.24 15.46 -3.49
N PRO A 296 -10.11 14.56 -2.98
CA PRO A 296 -11.46 14.93 -2.59
C PRO A 296 -11.50 15.92 -1.42
N LEU A 297 -10.57 15.80 -0.46
CA LEU A 297 -10.47 16.69 0.69
C LEU A 297 -10.05 18.08 0.26
N VAL A 298 -9.05 18.18 -0.61
CA VAL A 298 -8.60 19.48 -1.18
C VAL A 298 -9.68 20.11 -2.03
N LEU A 299 -10.37 19.34 -2.87
CA LEU A 299 -11.49 19.88 -3.67
C LEU A 299 -12.65 20.34 -2.78
N ALA A 300 -12.92 19.68 -1.66
CA ALA A 300 -13.93 20.10 -0.71
C ALA A 300 -13.55 21.40 -0.01
N GLU A 301 -12.31 21.52 0.48
CA GLU A 301 -11.81 22.72 1.18
C GLU A 301 -11.81 23.95 0.28
N TYR A 302 -11.36 23.80 -0.97
CA TYR A 302 -11.28 24.92 -1.92
C TYR A 302 -12.51 25.04 -2.85
N SER A 303 -13.63 24.33 -2.54
CA SER A 303 -14.85 24.35 -3.37
C SER A 303 -15.42 25.74 -3.57
N GLY A 304 -15.38 26.62 -2.55
CA GLY A 304 -15.81 27.99 -2.62
C GLY A 304 -14.98 28.89 -3.55
N SER A 305 -13.76 28.49 -3.90
CA SER A 305 -12.85 29.23 -4.79
C SER A 305 -12.91 28.76 -6.24
N LEU A 306 -13.55 27.61 -6.50
CA LEU A 306 -13.60 26.97 -7.82
C LEU A 306 -14.99 27.15 -8.46
N PRO A 307 -15.13 27.90 -9.54
CA PRO A 307 -16.45 28.30 -10.09
C PRO A 307 -17.28 27.14 -10.68
N PHE A 308 -16.69 25.97 -10.85
CA PHE A 308 -17.36 24.77 -11.37
C PHE A 308 -17.70 23.73 -10.28
N LEU A 309 -17.31 23.97 -9.03
CA LEU A 309 -17.63 23.13 -7.88
C LEU A 309 -18.72 23.80 -7.06
N ALA A 310 -19.76 23.05 -6.75
CA ALA A 310 -20.81 23.49 -5.85
C ALA A 310 -20.40 23.21 -4.40
N ALA A 311 -20.80 24.10 -3.49
CA ALA A 311 -20.68 23.81 -2.07
C ALA A 311 -21.45 22.52 -1.72
N PRO A 312 -20.99 21.69 -0.77
CA PRO A 312 -21.68 20.47 -0.38
C PRO A 312 -23.15 20.75 -0.06
N GLY A 313 -24.09 20.09 -0.80
CA GLY A 313 -25.52 20.26 -0.63
C GLY A 313 -26.20 21.35 -1.47
N SER A 314 -25.48 22.16 -2.25
CA SER A 314 -26.03 23.07 -3.24
C SER A 314 -25.99 22.42 -4.61
N GLY A 315 -27.12 22.30 -5.31
CA GLY A 315 -27.21 21.58 -6.60
C GLY A 315 -26.14 21.99 -7.63
N GLY A 316 -25.16 21.11 -7.86
CA GLY A 316 -24.02 21.28 -8.77
C GLY A 316 -23.06 20.10 -8.67
N LEU A 317 -21.85 20.19 -9.26
CA LEU A 317 -20.81 19.15 -9.16
C LEU A 317 -20.25 19.12 -7.73
N ASP A 318 -20.67 18.11 -6.97
CA ASP A 318 -20.12 17.83 -5.64
C ASP A 318 -18.64 17.45 -5.71
N PRO A 319 -17.77 17.91 -4.77
CA PRO A 319 -16.34 17.60 -4.74
C PRO A 319 -16.00 16.10 -4.82
N SER A 320 -16.82 15.26 -4.20
CA SER A 320 -16.66 13.79 -4.25
C SER A 320 -16.92 13.24 -5.65
N THR A 321 -17.88 13.78 -6.37
CA THR A 321 -18.18 13.41 -7.76
C THR A 321 -17.11 13.93 -8.70
N ALA A 322 -16.65 15.15 -8.53
CA ALA A 322 -15.56 15.75 -9.30
C ALA A 322 -14.26 14.92 -9.15
N SER A 323 -13.92 14.52 -7.93
CA SER A 323 -12.74 13.69 -7.67
C SER A 323 -12.81 12.33 -8.38
N ARG A 324 -13.99 11.69 -8.43
CA ARG A 324 -14.19 10.42 -9.16
C ARG A 324 -14.00 10.56 -10.66
N ILE A 325 -14.45 11.67 -11.24
CA ILE A 325 -14.21 11.98 -12.65
C ILE A 325 -12.70 12.12 -12.91
N VAL A 326 -12.01 12.87 -12.04
CA VAL A 326 -10.56 13.05 -12.14
C VAL A 326 -9.83 11.71 -12.00
N TYR A 327 -10.24 10.84 -11.06
CA TYR A 327 -9.65 9.48 -10.95
C TYR A 327 -9.87 8.66 -12.22
N GLY A 328 -11.09 8.66 -12.75
CA GLY A 328 -11.40 7.93 -13.99
C GLY A 328 -10.51 8.38 -15.15
N LEU A 329 -10.38 9.69 -15.36
CA LEU A 329 -9.50 10.25 -16.38
C LEU A 329 -8.02 9.93 -16.10
N ALA A 330 -7.58 10.02 -14.85
CA ALA A 330 -6.22 9.70 -14.46
C ALA A 330 -5.89 8.22 -14.69
N ILE A 331 -6.82 7.31 -14.39
CA ILE A 331 -6.63 5.87 -14.66
C ILE A 331 -6.49 5.63 -16.16
N ILE A 332 -7.38 6.21 -16.98
CA ILE A 332 -7.32 6.09 -18.45
C ILE A 332 -5.97 6.62 -18.95
N ALA A 333 -5.56 7.80 -18.51
CA ALA A 333 -4.29 8.40 -18.91
C ALA A 333 -3.09 7.52 -18.49
N VAL A 334 -3.10 7.00 -17.26
CA VAL A 334 -2.02 6.10 -16.78
C VAL A 334 -1.98 4.80 -17.56
N LEU A 335 -3.11 4.18 -17.85
CA LEU A 335 -3.16 2.94 -18.63
C LEU A 335 -2.71 3.14 -20.08
N LEU A 336 -3.06 4.27 -20.71
CA LEU A 336 -2.68 4.57 -22.09
C LEU A 336 -1.20 5.00 -22.21
N PHE A 337 -0.73 5.89 -21.34
CA PHE A 337 0.57 6.55 -21.51
C PHE A 337 1.67 6.00 -20.59
N LEU A 338 1.32 5.41 -19.45
CA LEU A 338 2.23 5.07 -18.36
C LEU A 338 2.11 3.58 -17.99
N ARG A 339 2.52 2.67 -18.88
CA ARG A 339 2.44 1.20 -18.72
C ARG A 339 2.98 0.62 -17.39
N GLY A 340 3.46 1.42 -16.46
CA GLY A 340 3.96 1.00 -15.14
C GLY A 340 3.49 1.91 -14.02
N GLY A 341 2.43 2.71 -14.23
CA GLY A 341 1.96 3.72 -13.29
C GLY A 341 2.96 4.86 -13.08
N LEU A 342 2.66 5.74 -12.12
CA LEU A 342 3.53 6.86 -11.74
C LEU A 342 4.93 6.41 -11.33
N ALA A 343 5.05 5.27 -10.63
CA ALA A 343 6.34 4.70 -10.25
C ALA A 343 7.15 4.19 -11.45
N GLY A 344 6.49 3.72 -12.50
CA GLY A 344 7.12 3.32 -13.76
C GLY A 344 7.67 4.52 -14.53
N ALA A 345 6.90 5.61 -14.58
CA ALA A 345 7.33 6.87 -15.18
C ALA A 345 8.56 7.45 -14.48
N ALA A 346 8.53 7.52 -13.16
CA ALA A 346 9.66 8.00 -12.36
C ALA A 346 10.93 7.17 -12.61
N ARG A 347 10.80 5.85 -12.75
CA ARG A 347 11.94 4.97 -13.10
C ARG A 347 12.48 5.26 -14.50
N ARG A 348 11.63 5.47 -15.51
CA ARG A 348 12.05 5.79 -16.88
C ARG A 348 12.77 7.13 -16.96
N LEU A 349 12.31 8.15 -16.26
CA LEU A 349 12.96 9.45 -16.17
C LEU A 349 14.36 9.33 -15.55
N ARG A 350 14.51 8.55 -14.48
CA ARG A 350 15.81 8.29 -13.82
C ARG A 350 16.79 7.54 -14.74
N HIS A 351 16.32 6.60 -15.57
CA HIS A 351 17.19 5.89 -16.53
C HIS A 351 17.56 6.74 -17.74
N ARG A 352 16.74 7.69 -18.15
CA ARG A 352 17.13 8.64 -19.23
C ARG A 352 18.24 9.58 -18.80
N SER A 353 18.27 10.04 -17.56
CA SER A 353 19.32 10.92 -17.04
C SER A 353 20.69 10.22 -16.86
N SER A 354 20.74 8.88 -16.80
CA SER A 354 21.99 8.12 -16.68
C SER A 354 22.56 7.66 -18.04
N ARG A 355 21.83 7.86 -19.16
CA ARG A 355 22.27 7.47 -20.51
C ARG A 355 22.88 8.60 -21.33
N SER A 356 23.21 9.72 -20.74
CA SER A 356 23.86 10.85 -21.44
C SER A 356 25.38 10.72 -21.66
N SER A 357 25.98 9.57 -21.37
CA SER A 357 27.34 9.26 -21.85
C SER A 357 27.21 8.47 -23.15
N PRO A 358 27.69 8.97 -24.27
CA PRO A 358 27.73 8.20 -25.51
C PRO A 358 28.57 6.94 -25.30
N PRO A 359 28.19 5.79 -25.90
CA PRO A 359 29.04 4.61 -25.85
C PRO A 359 30.40 4.97 -26.41
N ALA A 360 31.46 4.66 -25.68
CA ALA A 360 32.82 4.73 -26.23
C ALA A 360 32.82 3.96 -27.56
N GLY A 361 33.19 4.62 -28.63
CA GLY A 361 33.27 4.01 -29.95
C GLY A 361 34.08 2.72 -29.88
N PRO A 362 33.84 1.77 -30.79
CA PRO A 362 34.64 0.54 -30.83
C PRO A 362 36.13 0.92 -30.92
N ALA A 363 36.94 0.30 -30.06
CA ALA A 363 38.39 0.48 -30.10
C ALA A 363 38.86 0.25 -31.53
N PRO A 364 39.83 1.03 -32.03
CA PRO A 364 40.40 0.82 -33.34
C PRO A 364 40.86 -0.64 -33.43
N HIS A 365 40.34 -1.37 -34.40
CA HIS A 365 40.85 -2.71 -34.70
C HIS A 365 42.28 -2.52 -35.17
N ASP A 366 43.23 -3.09 -34.44
CA ASP A 366 44.59 -3.26 -34.96
C ASP A 366 44.51 -3.98 -36.31
N PRO A 367 45.24 -3.50 -37.36
CA PRO A 367 45.23 -4.17 -38.65
C PRO A 367 45.77 -5.58 -38.46
N ILE A 368 44.98 -6.57 -38.87
CA ILE A 368 45.37 -7.99 -38.90
C ILE A 368 46.66 -8.05 -39.71
N SER A 369 47.76 -8.46 -39.08
CA SER A 369 49.04 -8.71 -39.73
C SER A 369 48.84 -9.79 -40.80
N THR A 370 49.14 -9.47 -42.05
CA THR A 370 48.95 -10.35 -43.21
C THR A 370 50.02 -11.46 -43.31
N ASP A 371 50.79 -11.69 -42.23
CA ASP A 371 51.92 -12.67 -42.26
C ASP A 371 51.55 -14.09 -41.87
N ASP A 372 50.24 -14.40 -41.58
CA ASP A 372 49.85 -15.73 -41.18
C ASP A 372 49.03 -16.52 -42.24
N VAL A 373 49.09 -16.09 -43.50
CA VAL A 373 48.51 -16.82 -44.65
C VAL A 373 49.59 -17.65 -45.32
N GLY A 374 49.93 -18.82 -44.80
CA GLY A 374 50.90 -19.68 -45.49
C GLY A 374 51.39 -20.93 -44.79
N ARG A 375 50.55 -21.64 -44.05
CA ARG A 375 50.88 -23.06 -43.67
C ARG A 375 49.72 -24.00 -43.97
N PRO A 376 49.85 -24.94 -44.93
CA PRO A 376 48.85 -25.96 -45.15
C PRO A 376 48.89 -26.97 -43.98
N ALA A 377 47.69 -27.21 -43.38
CA ALA A 377 47.50 -28.21 -42.33
C ALA A 377 47.81 -29.61 -42.87
N ALA A 378 48.73 -30.29 -42.18
CA ALA A 378 49.04 -31.71 -42.40
C ALA A 378 47.84 -32.59 -42.08
N VAL A 379 47.35 -33.30 -43.10
CA VAL A 379 46.31 -34.31 -43.00
C VAL A 379 46.89 -35.56 -42.33
N THR A 380 46.42 -35.86 -41.13
CA THR A 380 46.72 -37.15 -40.44
C THR A 380 45.63 -38.14 -40.81
N PRO A 381 45.94 -39.37 -41.36
CA PRO A 381 44.92 -40.34 -41.70
C PRO A 381 44.40 -41.07 -40.46
N SER A 382 43.09 -41.10 -40.28
CA SER A 382 42.39 -41.88 -39.26
C SER A 382 42.47 -43.36 -39.55
N ARG A 383 43.08 -44.10 -38.65
CA ARG A 383 43.09 -45.58 -38.61
C ARG A 383 41.74 -46.11 -38.18
N SER A 384 41.02 -46.75 -39.09
CA SER A 384 39.91 -47.64 -38.81
C SER A 384 40.35 -48.82 -37.95
N LYS A 385 39.70 -49.05 -36.81
CA LYS A 385 39.70 -50.36 -36.15
C LYS A 385 38.32 -50.97 -36.30
N GLU A 386 38.23 -51.92 -37.23
CA GLU A 386 37.27 -53.03 -37.17
C GLU A 386 37.54 -53.83 -35.91
N THR A 387 36.51 -54.14 -35.15
CA THR A 387 36.50 -55.36 -34.32
C THR A 387 35.07 -55.91 -34.26
N THR A 388 34.91 -57.00 -34.93
CA THR A 388 33.92 -58.09 -34.83
C THR A 388 33.80 -58.57 -33.38
N ARG A 389 32.62 -58.59 -32.82
CA ARG A 389 31.83 -59.73 -32.28
C ARG A 389 30.62 -59.21 -31.53
#